data_885213ec9dc90315b45b2cfd4e38f980
#
_entry.id   885213ec9dc90315b45b2cfd4e38f980
#
_cell.length_a   1.000
_cell.length_b   1.000
_cell.length_c   1.000
_cell.angle_alpha   90.00
_cell.angle_beta   90.00
_cell.angle_gamma   90.00
#
_symmetry.space_group_name_H-M   'P 1'
#
loop_
_entity.id
_entity.type
_entity.pdbx_description
1 polymer ?
#
loop_
_entity_poly.entity_id
_entity_poly.type
_entity_poly.pdbx_seq_one_letter_code
_entity_poly.pdbx_strand_id
1 'polypeptide(L)'
;RQVPAGAGEGDRMSAALFRTMIVALLLAPLAALASEAMNLDRAPDRATDPAALQNGARLFVNNCLNCHGASYVRYNRLKDIGLTEQQIKDNLMFTAEKIGEPMGISMSRKDAKEFFGAWPPDLSLIARARASGDGSGADWLYTYLRGFYKDEKRPTGWNNVAFESVGMPHVLWELQGGQVMGADHKLTLAKPGKLSPKEYDDAVGDLVAFMVWMADPNAQFREQLGIAVLLFLGVFFVVAYAMKRAFWKDIH
;
A
#
# COMPACT_ATOMS: atom_id res chain seq x y z
N ARG A 1 72.20 -32.26 -13.53
CA ARG A 1 70.97 -31.88 -12.76
C ARG A 1 69.92 -31.41 -13.80
N GLN A 2 69.00 -32.28 -14.11
CA GLN A 2 67.82 -31.97 -14.94
C GLN A 2 66.76 -31.29 -14.07
N VAL A 3 66.25 -30.16 -14.48
CA VAL A 3 65.11 -29.43 -13.91
C VAL A 3 63.85 -29.98 -14.58
N PRO A 4 62.83 -30.46 -13.86
CA PRO A 4 61.58 -30.89 -14.47
C PRO A 4 60.77 -29.66 -14.92
N ALA A 5 60.59 -29.51 -16.22
CA ALA A 5 59.56 -28.65 -16.78
C ALA A 5 58.24 -29.41 -16.80
N GLY A 6 57.21 -28.89 -16.14
CA GLY A 6 55.90 -29.51 -16.22
C GLY A 6 54.93 -29.23 -15.06
N ALA A 7 54.84 -27.99 -14.62
CA ALA A 7 53.76 -27.62 -13.69
C ALA A 7 53.26 -26.20 -14.05
N GLY A 8 52.34 -26.09 -14.97
CA GLY A 8 51.83 -24.76 -15.33
C GLY A 8 50.58 -24.70 -16.21
N GLU A 9 50.25 -25.76 -16.93
CA GLU A 9 49.10 -25.70 -17.87
C GLU A 9 47.80 -26.20 -17.26
N GLY A 10 47.84 -27.17 -16.37
CA GLY A 10 46.62 -27.66 -15.68
C GLY A 10 46.00 -26.66 -14.72
N ASP A 11 46.84 -25.90 -14.01
CA ASP A 11 46.35 -24.88 -13.06
C ASP A 11 45.73 -23.64 -13.75
N ARG A 12 46.22 -23.25 -14.91
CA ARG A 12 45.67 -22.12 -15.67
C ARG A 12 44.33 -22.46 -16.32
N MET A 13 44.16 -23.71 -16.73
CA MET A 13 42.90 -24.19 -17.35
C MET A 13 41.80 -24.35 -16.27
N SER A 14 42.13 -24.80 -15.08
CA SER A 14 41.19 -24.90 -13.96
C SER A 14 40.75 -23.52 -13.43
N ALA A 15 41.67 -22.56 -13.36
CA ALA A 15 41.38 -21.18 -12.95
C ALA A 15 40.52 -20.43 -14.00
N ALA A 16 40.72 -20.69 -15.28
CA ALA A 16 39.88 -20.11 -16.35
C ALA A 16 38.48 -20.68 -16.34
N LEU A 17 38.30 -21.99 -16.16
CA LEU A 17 37.01 -22.64 -16.02
C LEU A 17 36.25 -22.19 -14.76
N PHE A 18 36.96 -21.97 -13.66
CA PHE A 18 36.37 -21.46 -12.41
C PHE A 18 35.89 -20.00 -12.57
N ARG A 19 36.66 -19.16 -13.26
CA ARG A 19 36.26 -17.77 -13.58
C ARG A 19 35.08 -17.70 -14.53
N THR A 20 35.02 -18.54 -15.56
CA THR A 20 33.87 -18.61 -16.47
C THR A 20 32.62 -19.13 -15.78
N MET A 21 32.75 -20.09 -14.84
CA MET A 21 31.63 -20.59 -14.06
C MET A 21 31.06 -19.54 -13.09
N ILE A 22 31.94 -18.74 -12.44
CA ILE A 22 31.51 -17.63 -11.59
C ILE A 22 30.81 -16.54 -12.42
N VAL A 23 31.35 -16.19 -13.58
CA VAL A 23 30.72 -15.20 -14.47
C VAL A 23 29.39 -15.71 -15.02
N ALA A 24 29.29 -16.98 -15.39
CA ALA A 24 28.03 -17.61 -15.80
C ALA A 24 26.99 -17.67 -14.67
N LEU A 25 27.43 -17.89 -13.42
CA LEU A 25 26.55 -17.89 -12.23
C LEU A 25 26.07 -16.46 -11.88
N LEU A 26 26.91 -15.45 -12.12
CA LEU A 26 26.56 -14.03 -11.93
C LEU A 26 25.70 -13.47 -13.07
N LEU A 27 25.79 -14.06 -14.26
CA LEU A 27 24.98 -13.72 -15.43
C LEU A 27 23.79 -14.65 -15.64
N ALA A 28 23.64 -15.72 -14.83
CA ALA A 28 22.42 -16.49 -14.82
C ALA A 28 21.29 -15.50 -14.48
N PRO A 29 20.29 -15.27 -15.37
CA PRO A 29 19.14 -14.52 -14.99
C PRO A 29 18.61 -15.24 -13.75
N LEU A 30 18.50 -14.54 -12.62
CA LEU A 30 17.57 -14.91 -11.58
C LEU A 30 16.23 -14.98 -12.32
N ALA A 31 15.86 -16.17 -12.77
CA ALA A 31 14.49 -16.49 -13.09
C ALA A 31 13.76 -16.30 -11.74
N ALA A 32 13.49 -15.06 -11.41
CA ALA A 32 12.49 -14.73 -10.43
C ALA A 32 11.30 -15.56 -10.89
N LEU A 33 10.85 -16.50 -10.05
CA LEU A 33 9.53 -17.07 -10.15
C LEU A 33 8.61 -15.86 -10.13
N ALA A 34 8.36 -15.30 -11.29
CA ALA A 34 7.36 -14.26 -11.49
C ALA A 34 6.05 -14.97 -11.16
N SER A 35 5.60 -14.83 -9.94
CA SER A 35 4.19 -14.93 -9.62
C SER A 35 3.48 -14.13 -10.69
N GLU A 36 2.45 -14.71 -11.34
CA GLU A 36 1.66 -13.93 -12.29
C GLU A 36 1.30 -12.61 -11.64
N ALA A 37 1.77 -11.51 -12.26
CA ALA A 37 1.57 -10.17 -11.74
C ALA A 37 0.06 -9.93 -11.63
N MET A 38 -0.41 -9.56 -10.45
CA MET A 38 -1.81 -9.24 -10.24
C MET A 38 -2.15 -7.98 -11.05
N ASN A 39 -3.14 -8.07 -11.93
CA ASN A 39 -3.61 -6.90 -12.66
C ASN A 39 -4.45 -6.01 -11.71
N LEU A 40 -3.84 -4.96 -11.17
CA LEU A 40 -4.49 -4.03 -10.25
C LEU A 40 -5.17 -2.89 -11.03
N ASP A 41 -6.39 -2.56 -10.64
CA ASP A 41 -7.07 -1.35 -11.11
C ASP A 41 -6.40 -0.12 -10.51
N ARG A 42 -6.15 0.89 -11.34
CA ARG A 42 -5.53 2.13 -10.88
C ARG A 42 -6.50 2.94 -10.03
N ALA A 43 -6.13 3.20 -8.79
CA ALA A 43 -6.89 4.09 -7.90
C ALA A 43 -6.86 5.54 -8.42
N PRO A 44 -7.98 6.28 -8.35
CA PRO A 44 -7.96 7.70 -8.64
C PRO A 44 -7.13 8.44 -7.59
N ASP A 45 -6.27 9.36 -8.06
CA ASP A 45 -5.44 10.18 -7.16
C ASP A 45 -6.27 11.34 -6.60
N ARG A 46 -6.80 11.15 -5.38
CA ARG A 46 -7.63 12.12 -4.66
C ARG A 46 -7.11 12.41 -3.25
N ALA A 47 -5.89 11.98 -2.93
CA ALA A 47 -5.33 12.13 -1.57
C ALA A 47 -5.06 13.59 -1.17
N THR A 48 -5.25 14.53 -2.10
CA THR A 48 -5.10 15.97 -1.88
C THR A 48 -6.42 16.75 -2.00
N ASP A 49 -7.52 16.05 -2.32
CA ASP A 49 -8.85 16.64 -2.43
C ASP A 49 -9.58 16.58 -1.07
N PRO A 50 -9.82 17.72 -0.39
CA PRO A 50 -10.49 17.72 0.91
C PRO A 50 -11.89 17.11 0.88
N ALA A 51 -12.65 17.28 -0.20
CA ALA A 51 -14.00 16.73 -0.31
C ALA A 51 -13.95 15.19 -0.40
N ALA A 52 -13.05 14.65 -1.19
CA ALA A 52 -12.81 13.21 -1.28
C ALA A 52 -12.34 12.64 0.07
N LEU A 53 -11.40 13.32 0.74
CA LEU A 53 -10.88 12.91 2.04
C LEU A 53 -11.97 12.92 3.13
N GLN A 54 -12.84 13.93 3.17
CA GLN A 54 -13.97 14.01 4.10
C GLN A 54 -14.99 12.90 3.84
N ASN A 55 -15.36 12.65 2.58
CA ASN A 55 -16.24 11.55 2.22
C ASN A 55 -15.60 10.19 2.55
N GLY A 56 -14.31 10.01 2.26
CA GLY A 56 -13.53 8.82 2.62
C GLY A 56 -13.50 8.58 4.13
N ALA A 57 -13.29 9.64 4.93
CA ALA A 57 -13.33 9.58 6.39
C ALA A 57 -14.70 9.10 6.91
N ARG A 58 -15.78 9.64 6.34
CA ARG A 58 -17.15 9.22 6.67
C ARG A 58 -17.38 7.75 6.34
N LEU A 59 -16.96 7.30 5.15
CA LEU A 59 -17.07 5.89 4.75
C LEU A 59 -16.24 4.99 5.64
N PHE A 60 -15.03 5.39 5.99
CA PHE A 60 -14.13 4.65 6.88
C PHE A 60 -14.74 4.45 8.27
N VAL A 61 -15.20 5.52 8.88
CA VAL A 61 -15.78 5.46 10.23
C VAL A 61 -17.05 4.59 10.26
N ASN A 62 -17.89 4.71 9.23
CA ASN A 62 -19.18 3.99 9.22
C ASN A 62 -19.05 2.51 8.81
N ASN A 63 -18.04 2.13 8.03
CA ASN A 63 -17.95 0.77 7.48
C ASN A 63 -16.72 -0.02 7.93
N CYS A 64 -15.64 0.65 8.36
CA CYS A 64 -14.37 -0.02 8.68
C CYS A 64 -14.05 -0.01 10.18
N LEU A 65 -14.29 1.10 10.86
CA LEU A 65 -13.84 1.35 12.23
C LEU A 65 -14.49 0.44 13.28
N ASN A 66 -15.60 -0.20 12.96
CA ASN A 66 -16.20 -1.21 13.84
C ASN A 66 -15.31 -2.44 14.04
N CYS A 67 -14.57 -2.82 12.98
CA CYS A 67 -13.74 -4.02 12.96
C CYS A 67 -12.24 -3.70 12.86
N HIS A 68 -11.85 -2.55 12.32
CA HIS A 68 -10.47 -2.15 12.08
C HIS A 68 -10.15 -0.85 12.82
N GLY A 69 -9.08 -0.85 13.62
CA GLY A 69 -8.54 0.40 14.18
C GLY A 69 -7.73 1.19 13.16
N ALA A 70 -7.55 2.47 13.44
CA ALA A 70 -6.53 3.34 12.86
C ALA A 70 -5.74 3.99 14.01
N SER A 71 -5.03 3.17 14.77
CA SER A 71 -4.45 3.52 16.08
C SER A 71 -3.35 4.58 16.01
N TYR A 72 -2.77 4.82 14.82
CA TYR A 72 -1.76 5.87 14.61
C TYR A 72 -2.36 7.20 14.16
N VAL A 73 -3.68 7.25 13.93
CA VAL A 73 -4.40 8.47 13.54
C VAL A 73 -5.29 8.93 14.70
N ARG A 74 -5.11 10.17 15.13
CA ARG A 74 -5.95 10.79 16.16
C ARG A 74 -7.10 11.55 15.50
N TYR A 75 -8.25 11.61 16.14
CA TYR A 75 -9.41 12.34 15.60
C TYR A 75 -9.13 13.81 15.31
N ASN A 76 -8.28 14.49 16.10
CA ASN A 76 -7.91 15.88 15.86
C ASN A 76 -7.17 16.11 14.52
N ARG A 77 -6.56 15.05 13.94
CA ARG A 77 -5.91 15.14 12.64
C ARG A 77 -6.90 15.33 11.48
N LEU A 78 -8.17 14.99 11.70
CA LEU A 78 -9.21 15.25 10.70
C LEU A 78 -9.46 16.75 10.44
N LYS A 79 -8.92 17.63 11.29
CA LYS A 79 -8.88 19.08 11.01
C LYS A 79 -8.01 19.41 9.79
N ASP A 80 -6.99 18.62 9.53
CA ASP A 80 -6.07 18.82 8.41
C ASP A 80 -6.73 18.60 7.04
N ILE A 81 -7.86 17.90 7.01
CA ILE A 81 -8.70 17.73 5.81
C ILE A 81 -9.89 18.71 5.76
N GLY A 82 -9.85 19.76 6.58
CA GLY A 82 -10.82 20.86 6.55
C GLY A 82 -12.06 20.68 7.42
N LEU A 83 -12.10 19.67 8.30
CA LEU A 83 -13.21 19.49 9.24
C LEU A 83 -13.02 20.32 10.51
N THR A 84 -14.09 20.92 11.01
CA THR A 84 -14.10 21.56 12.35
C THR A 84 -14.14 20.51 13.46
N GLU A 85 -13.72 20.89 14.64
CA GLU A 85 -13.78 20.00 15.82
C GLU A 85 -15.20 19.54 16.12
N GLN A 86 -16.18 20.43 15.96
CA GLN A 86 -17.57 20.10 16.19
C GLN A 86 -18.07 19.07 15.16
N GLN A 87 -17.76 19.25 13.89
CA GLN A 87 -18.12 18.28 12.84
C GLN A 87 -17.51 16.89 13.10
N ILE A 88 -16.26 16.84 13.57
CA ILE A 88 -15.61 15.58 13.92
C ILE A 88 -16.32 14.89 15.09
N LYS A 89 -16.61 15.64 16.16
CA LYS A 89 -17.28 15.11 17.34
C LYS A 89 -18.68 14.58 17.03
N ASP A 90 -19.46 15.34 16.26
CA ASP A 90 -20.84 15.01 16.00
C ASP A 90 -21.03 13.88 14.97
N ASN A 91 -20.09 13.73 14.03
CA ASN A 91 -20.31 12.88 12.86
C ASN A 91 -19.31 11.71 12.71
N LEU A 92 -18.15 11.75 13.37
CA LEU A 92 -17.07 10.78 13.13
C LEU A 92 -16.50 10.16 14.40
N MET A 93 -16.64 10.79 15.57
CA MET A 93 -15.99 10.36 16.80
C MET A 93 -16.90 9.44 17.65
N PHE A 94 -17.01 8.18 17.22
CA PHE A 94 -17.88 7.19 17.89
C PHE A 94 -17.13 6.23 18.82
N THR A 95 -15.79 6.18 18.74
CA THR A 95 -14.97 5.24 19.51
C THR A 95 -14.01 5.92 20.48
N ALA A 96 -14.23 7.21 20.77
CA ALA A 96 -13.37 8.01 21.65
C ALA A 96 -14.20 9.05 22.41
N GLU A 97 -13.70 9.49 23.57
CA GLU A 97 -14.31 10.57 24.36
C GLU A 97 -13.68 11.92 24.08
N LYS A 98 -12.37 11.92 23.77
CA LYS A 98 -11.59 13.14 23.54
C LYS A 98 -11.04 13.18 22.13
N ILE A 99 -11.10 14.35 21.51
CA ILE A 99 -10.64 14.54 20.12
C ILE A 99 -9.15 14.23 19.91
N GLY A 100 -8.35 14.25 20.95
CA GLY A 100 -6.93 13.85 20.92
C GLY A 100 -6.70 12.35 20.97
N GLU A 101 -7.70 11.53 21.14
CA GLU A 101 -7.58 10.08 21.18
C GLU A 101 -7.44 9.49 19.77
N PRO A 102 -6.77 8.30 19.66
CA PRO A 102 -6.67 7.59 18.38
C PRO A 102 -8.04 7.08 17.91
N MET A 103 -8.16 6.83 16.62
CA MET A 103 -9.31 6.16 16.02
C MET A 103 -9.26 4.66 16.35
N GLY A 104 -9.76 4.32 17.53
CA GLY A 104 -9.75 2.96 18.06
C GLY A 104 -10.83 2.09 17.43
N ILE A 105 -10.70 0.79 17.63
CA ILE A 105 -11.66 -0.23 17.21
C ILE A 105 -12.73 -0.41 18.30
N SER A 106 -13.99 -0.61 17.90
CA SER A 106 -15.09 -0.92 18.81
C SER A 106 -15.13 -2.40 19.22
N MET A 107 -14.68 -3.29 18.33
CA MET A 107 -14.72 -4.74 18.55
C MET A 107 -13.64 -5.19 19.53
N SER A 108 -13.99 -6.11 20.46
CA SER A 108 -13.02 -6.74 21.33
C SER A 108 -12.19 -7.81 20.59
N ARG A 109 -10.96 -8.07 21.09
CA ARG A 109 -10.12 -9.15 20.52
C ARG A 109 -10.76 -10.54 20.65
N LYS A 110 -11.55 -10.75 21.72
CA LYS A 110 -12.26 -12.00 21.94
C LYS A 110 -13.33 -12.21 20.89
N ASP A 111 -14.16 -11.20 20.65
CA ASP A 111 -15.24 -11.25 19.67
C ASP A 111 -14.70 -11.40 18.26
N ALA A 112 -13.63 -10.67 17.91
CA ALA A 112 -12.98 -10.80 16.61
C ALA A 112 -12.46 -12.23 16.35
N LYS A 113 -11.84 -12.87 17.36
CA LYS A 113 -11.38 -14.25 17.25
C LYS A 113 -12.54 -15.25 17.15
N GLU A 114 -13.62 -15.00 17.85
CA GLU A 114 -14.83 -15.83 17.82
C GLU A 114 -15.55 -15.75 16.48
N PHE A 115 -15.74 -14.53 15.94
CA PHE A 115 -16.51 -14.32 14.70
C PHE A 115 -15.69 -14.56 13.42
N PHE A 116 -14.40 -14.21 13.40
CA PHE A 116 -13.57 -14.24 12.19
C PHE A 116 -12.39 -15.21 12.26
N GLY A 117 -12.17 -15.84 13.41
CA GLY A 117 -10.99 -16.68 13.63
C GLY A 117 -9.67 -15.91 13.78
N ALA A 118 -9.67 -14.60 13.51
CA ALA A 118 -8.49 -13.74 13.54
C ALA A 118 -8.85 -12.32 13.97
N TRP A 119 -7.84 -11.57 14.44
CA TRP A 119 -7.95 -10.14 14.71
C TRP A 119 -7.80 -9.35 13.40
N PRO A 120 -8.79 -8.51 13.03
CA PRO A 120 -8.66 -7.64 11.87
C PRO A 120 -7.45 -6.71 12.01
N PRO A 121 -6.66 -6.50 10.94
CA PRO A 121 -5.49 -5.64 11.00
C PRO A 121 -5.85 -4.17 11.21
N ASP A 122 -4.95 -3.42 11.86
CA ASP A 122 -5.02 -1.97 11.93
C ASP A 122 -4.80 -1.36 10.54
N LEU A 123 -5.60 -0.37 10.16
CA LEU A 123 -5.59 0.22 8.82
C LEU A 123 -4.79 1.52 8.71
N SER A 124 -4.14 1.98 9.80
CA SER A 124 -3.38 3.25 9.79
C SER A 124 -2.35 3.34 8.66
N LEU A 125 -1.68 2.24 8.33
CA LEU A 125 -0.61 2.19 7.32
C LEU A 125 -0.93 1.24 6.16
N ILE A 126 -2.18 0.82 6.00
CA ILE A 126 -2.56 -0.24 5.05
C ILE A 126 -2.20 0.13 3.60
N ALA A 127 -2.37 1.40 3.21
CA ALA A 127 -2.03 1.88 1.88
C ALA A 127 -0.52 1.81 1.57
N ARG A 128 0.33 1.74 2.60
CA ARG A 128 1.78 1.50 2.44
C ARG A 128 2.11 0.02 2.52
N ALA A 129 1.46 -0.70 3.44
CA ALA A 129 1.74 -2.12 3.67
C ALA A 129 1.32 -3.02 2.48
N ARG A 130 0.40 -2.56 1.64
CA ARG A 130 -0.08 -3.30 0.45
C ARG A 130 0.62 -2.92 -0.85
N ALA A 131 1.63 -2.05 -0.81
CA ALA A 131 2.47 -1.79 -1.97
C ALA A 131 3.35 -3.02 -2.27
N SER A 132 3.44 -3.41 -3.53
CA SER A 132 4.22 -4.55 -4.02
C SER A 132 4.83 -4.27 -5.39
N GLY A 133 5.45 -5.27 -6.01
CA GLY A 133 5.89 -5.20 -7.40
C GLY A 133 4.75 -5.06 -8.42
N ASP A 134 3.52 -5.42 -8.02
CA ASP A 134 2.33 -5.36 -8.90
C ASP A 134 1.72 -3.96 -8.95
N GLY A 135 2.01 -3.09 -7.97
CA GLY A 135 1.49 -1.73 -7.95
C GLY A 135 1.51 -1.07 -6.57
N SER A 136 0.90 0.11 -6.51
CA SER A 136 0.77 0.85 -5.25
C SER A 136 -0.23 0.18 -4.29
N GLY A 137 -0.07 0.45 -3.00
CA GLY A 137 -1.05 -0.02 -2.03
C GLY A 137 -2.44 0.63 -2.21
N ALA A 138 -2.51 1.81 -2.83
CA ALA A 138 -3.77 2.43 -3.24
C ALA A 138 -4.47 1.60 -4.33
N ASP A 139 -3.75 1.18 -5.36
CA ASP A 139 -4.27 0.34 -6.45
C ASP A 139 -4.74 -1.00 -5.90
N TRP A 140 -3.96 -1.60 -4.99
CA TRP A 140 -4.35 -2.84 -4.32
C TRP A 140 -5.65 -2.68 -3.53
N LEU A 141 -5.78 -1.63 -2.72
CA LEU A 141 -6.99 -1.37 -1.92
C LEU A 141 -8.20 -1.09 -2.81
N TYR A 142 -8.01 -0.34 -3.88
CA TYR A 142 -9.07 -0.01 -4.83
C TYR A 142 -9.58 -1.25 -5.55
N THR A 143 -8.67 -2.12 -6.01
CA THR A 143 -9.02 -3.42 -6.61
C THR A 143 -9.69 -4.34 -5.59
N TYR A 144 -9.13 -4.42 -4.37
CA TYR A 144 -9.65 -5.26 -3.31
C TYR A 144 -11.08 -4.91 -2.92
N LEU A 145 -11.37 -3.63 -2.64
CA LEU A 145 -12.70 -3.21 -2.19
C LEU A 145 -13.77 -3.34 -3.27
N ARG A 146 -13.38 -3.34 -4.54
CA ARG A 146 -14.28 -3.53 -5.69
C ARG A 146 -14.37 -4.99 -6.15
N GLY A 147 -13.43 -5.81 -5.72
CA GLY A 147 -13.24 -7.18 -6.18
C GLY A 147 -13.98 -8.26 -5.38
N PHE A 148 -14.93 -7.93 -4.51
CA PHE A 148 -15.72 -8.91 -3.78
C PHE A 148 -16.80 -9.53 -4.66
N TYR A 149 -17.00 -10.86 -4.51
CA TYR A 149 -18.05 -11.61 -5.20
C TYR A 149 -18.64 -12.70 -4.31
N LYS A 150 -19.85 -13.15 -4.63
CA LYS A 150 -20.55 -14.23 -3.91
C LYS A 150 -19.85 -15.57 -4.17
N ASP A 151 -19.54 -16.27 -3.07
CA ASP A 151 -18.95 -17.60 -3.07
C ASP A 151 -19.52 -18.41 -1.89
N GLU A 152 -20.48 -19.28 -2.16
CA GLU A 152 -21.15 -20.10 -1.14
C GLU A 152 -20.21 -21.09 -0.44
N LYS A 153 -19.04 -21.36 -1.03
CA LYS A 153 -18.03 -22.23 -0.42
C LYS A 153 -17.27 -21.55 0.71
N ARG A 154 -17.41 -20.24 0.84
CA ARG A 154 -16.72 -19.45 1.87
C ARG A 154 -17.60 -19.27 3.11
N PRO A 155 -17.03 -19.33 4.34
CA PRO A 155 -17.80 -19.15 5.59
C PRO A 155 -18.55 -17.82 5.65
N THR A 156 -17.98 -16.74 5.06
CA THR A 156 -18.61 -15.42 4.99
C THR A 156 -19.62 -15.28 3.84
N GLY A 157 -19.69 -16.27 2.93
CA GLY A 157 -20.46 -16.18 1.69
C GLY A 157 -19.83 -15.27 0.62
N TRP A 158 -18.58 -14.83 0.83
CA TRP A 158 -17.87 -13.90 -0.04
C TRP A 158 -16.43 -14.35 -0.30
N ASN A 159 -15.94 -14.07 -1.50
CA ASN A 159 -14.55 -14.20 -1.89
C ASN A 159 -14.08 -12.93 -2.59
N ASN A 160 -12.79 -12.83 -2.96
CA ASN A 160 -12.21 -11.61 -3.51
C ASN A 160 -11.16 -11.92 -4.57
N VAL A 161 -11.14 -11.13 -5.66
CA VAL A 161 -10.19 -11.33 -6.78
C VAL A 161 -8.76 -10.94 -6.43
N ALA A 162 -8.58 -9.95 -5.56
CA ALA A 162 -7.25 -9.49 -5.13
C ALA A 162 -6.70 -10.27 -3.93
N PHE A 163 -7.56 -10.99 -3.22
CA PHE A 163 -7.17 -11.79 -2.06
C PHE A 163 -8.06 -13.02 -1.95
N GLU A 164 -7.67 -14.07 -2.64
CA GLU A 164 -8.40 -15.34 -2.63
C GLU A 164 -8.52 -15.89 -1.21
N SER A 165 -9.65 -16.53 -0.95
CA SER A 165 -9.95 -17.12 0.36
C SER A 165 -10.03 -16.10 1.50
N VAL A 166 -10.45 -14.87 1.19
CA VAL A 166 -10.57 -13.79 2.17
C VAL A 166 -11.48 -14.16 3.35
N GLY A 167 -11.00 -13.85 4.57
CA GLY A 167 -11.79 -14.00 5.80
C GLY A 167 -12.70 -12.80 6.09
N MET A 168 -12.41 -11.64 5.53
CA MET A 168 -13.21 -10.43 5.68
C MET A 168 -14.50 -10.55 4.87
N PRO A 169 -15.69 -10.29 5.48
CA PRO A 169 -16.95 -10.20 4.72
C PRO A 169 -16.96 -8.95 3.84
N HIS A 170 -17.80 -8.92 2.82
CA HIS A 170 -18.01 -7.74 1.99
C HIS A 170 -18.80 -6.66 2.72
N VAL A 171 -18.11 -5.79 3.48
CA VAL A 171 -18.77 -4.77 4.33
C VAL A 171 -19.49 -3.67 3.54
N LEU A 172 -19.11 -3.45 2.27
CA LEU A 172 -19.72 -2.44 1.39
C LEU A 172 -20.81 -3.01 0.47
N TRP A 173 -21.29 -4.24 0.74
CA TRP A 173 -22.25 -4.93 -0.11
C TRP A 173 -23.57 -4.15 -0.34
N GLU A 174 -24.02 -3.39 0.66
CA GLU A 174 -25.20 -2.55 0.49
C GLU A 174 -25.00 -1.42 -0.53
N LEU A 175 -23.78 -0.92 -0.63
CA LEU A 175 -23.43 0.15 -1.58
C LEU A 175 -23.20 -0.42 -2.98
N GLN A 176 -22.38 -1.48 -3.08
CA GLN A 176 -22.00 -2.11 -4.34
C GLN A 176 -23.10 -3.00 -4.92
N GLY A 177 -23.74 -3.78 -4.06
CA GLY A 177 -24.58 -4.90 -4.47
C GLY A 177 -23.83 -6.24 -4.45
N GLY A 178 -24.41 -7.26 -5.07
CA GLY A 178 -23.86 -8.60 -5.16
C GLY A 178 -23.27 -8.87 -6.54
N GLN A 179 -21.95 -9.06 -6.61
CA GLN A 179 -21.26 -9.55 -7.79
C GLN A 179 -21.15 -11.08 -7.78
N VAL A 180 -21.04 -11.67 -8.94
CA VAL A 180 -20.75 -13.09 -9.16
C VAL A 180 -19.58 -13.25 -10.12
N MET A 181 -18.80 -14.32 -9.94
CA MET A 181 -17.69 -14.66 -10.82
C MET A 181 -18.20 -15.48 -12.00
N GLY A 182 -18.00 -15.00 -13.22
CA GLY A 182 -18.30 -15.73 -14.44
C GLY A 182 -17.29 -16.83 -14.74
N ALA A 183 -17.63 -17.71 -15.66
CA ALA A 183 -16.72 -18.77 -16.14
C ALA A 183 -15.48 -18.21 -16.86
N ASP A 184 -15.56 -16.98 -17.33
CA ASP A 184 -14.47 -16.21 -17.96
C ASP A 184 -13.60 -15.44 -16.95
N HIS A 185 -13.76 -15.73 -15.66
CA HIS A 185 -13.11 -15.04 -14.54
C HIS A 185 -13.39 -13.53 -14.45
N LYS A 186 -14.50 -13.07 -15.03
CA LYS A 186 -14.95 -11.68 -14.91
C LYS A 186 -16.06 -11.54 -13.89
N LEU A 187 -16.03 -10.43 -13.18
CA LEU A 187 -17.08 -10.06 -12.23
C LEU A 187 -18.27 -9.45 -12.98
N THR A 188 -19.46 -9.88 -12.62
CA THR A 188 -20.72 -9.32 -13.11
C THR A 188 -21.63 -8.97 -11.95
N LEU A 189 -22.29 -7.80 -12.02
CA LEU A 189 -23.20 -7.34 -10.98
C LEU A 189 -24.54 -8.09 -11.14
N ALA A 190 -24.78 -9.08 -10.28
CA ALA A 190 -26.00 -9.89 -10.29
C ALA A 190 -27.16 -9.22 -9.54
N LYS A 191 -26.84 -8.45 -8.49
CA LYS A 191 -27.84 -7.70 -7.70
C LYS A 191 -27.31 -6.29 -7.44
N PRO A 192 -28.02 -5.24 -7.92
CA PRO A 192 -27.58 -3.86 -7.70
C PRO A 192 -27.62 -3.48 -6.21
N GLY A 193 -26.69 -2.62 -5.81
CA GLY A 193 -26.66 -1.99 -4.49
C GLY A 193 -27.39 -0.65 -4.48
N LYS A 194 -27.09 0.16 -3.47
CA LYS A 194 -27.63 1.52 -3.31
C LYS A 194 -27.00 2.52 -4.29
N LEU A 195 -25.77 2.27 -4.74
CA LEU A 195 -25.03 3.10 -5.67
C LEU A 195 -24.97 2.45 -7.04
N SER A 196 -24.98 3.26 -8.09
CA SER A 196 -24.59 2.79 -9.42
C SER A 196 -23.11 2.37 -9.44
N PRO A 197 -22.66 1.56 -10.40
CA PRO A 197 -21.25 1.13 -10.48
C PRO A 197 -20.26 2.31 -10.44
N LYS A 198 -20.56 3.39 -11.15
CA LYS A 198 -19.70 4.57 -11.17
C LYS A 198 -19.66 5.29 -9.82
N GLU A 199 -20.81 5.48 -9.17
CA GLU A 199 -20.89 6.11 -7.85
C GLU A 199 -20.17 5.26 -6.80
N TYR A 200 -20.23 3.92 -6.91
CA TYR A 200 -19.49 3.02 -6.04
C TYR A 200 -17.98 3.14 -6.27
N ASP A 201 -17.54 3.17 -7.53
CA ASP A 201 -16.14 3.38 -7.89
C ASP A 201 -15.60 4.70 -7.34
N ASP A 202 -16.39 5.79 -7.45
CA ASP A 202 -16.04 7.08 -6.88
C ASP A 202 -15.97 7.03 -5.34
N ALA A 203 -16.93 6.40 -4.68
CA ALA A 203 -16.94 6.25 -3.23
C ALA A 203 -15.76 5.43 -2.70
N VAL A 204 -15.41 4.34 -3.40
CA VAL A 204 -14.21 3.55 -3.06
C VAL A 204 -12.93 4.35 -3.32
N GLY A 205 -12.89 5.17 -4.38
CA GLY A 205 -11.79 6.09 -4.66
C GLY A 205 -11.57 7.07 -3.51
N ASP A 206 -12.63 7.67 -2.98
CA ASP A 206 -12.57 8.58 -1.83
C ASP A 206 -12.12 7.87 -0.56
N LEU A 207 -12.63 6.65 -0.31
CA LEU A 207 -12.23 5.84 0.83
C LEU A 207 -10.74 5.46 0.78
N VAL A 208 -10.24 5.07 -0.40
CA VAL A 208 -8.83 4.75 -0.61
C VAL A 208 -7.97 6.01 -0.46
N ALA A 209 -8.40 7.15 -1.00
CA ALA A 209 -7.70 8.42 -0.82
C ALA A 209 -7.54 8.78 0.66
N PHE A 210 -8.58 8.58 1.47
CA PHE A 210 -8.50 8.78 2.91
C PHE A 210 -7.50 7.81 3.58
N MET A 211 -7.47 6.53 3.19
CA MET A 211 -6.50 5.57 3.71
C MET A 211 -5.06 5.89 3.28
N VAL A 212 -4.85 6.44 2.09
CA VAL A 212 -3.56 6.95 1.63
C VAL A 212 -3.13 8.15 2.48
N TRP A 213 -4.04 9.11 2.70
CA TRP A 213 -3.78 10.26 3.56
C TRP A 213 -3.46 9.84 5.00
N MET A 214 -4.21 8.90 5.59
CA MET A 214 -3.92 8.36 6.93
C MET A 214 -2.51 7.80 7.04
N ALA A 215 -2.04 7.11 6.00
CA ALA A 215 -0.73 6.47 5.99
C ALA A 215 0.43 7.48 5.86
N ASP A 216 0.18 8.67 5.31
CA ASP A 216 1.17 9.74 5.16
C ASP A 216 0.51 11.13 5.05
N PRO A 217 0.01 11.69 6.17
CA PRO A 217 -0.68 12.98 6.14
C PRO A 217 0.18 14.17 5.71
N ASN A 218 1.51 14.02 5.75
CA ASN A 218 2.46 15.07 5.42
C ASN A 218 3.15 14.87 4.07
N ALA A 219 2.62 13.99 3.20
CA ALA A 219 3.25 13.66 1.92
C ALA A 219 3.56 14.90 1.07
N GLN A 220 2.59 15.79 0.89
CA GLN A 220 2.76 17.04 0.12
C GLN A 220 3.83 17.95 0.71
N PHE A 221 3.80 18.18 2.03
CA PHE A 221 4.81 19.01 2.69
C PHE A 221 6.21 18.42 2.53
N ARG A 222 6.35 17.10 2.67
CA ARG A 222 7.62 16.39 2.50
C ARG A 222 8.17 16.53 1.09
N GLU A 223 7.32 16.44 0.06
CA GLU A 223 7.72 16.62 -1.34
C GLU A 223 8.23 18.05 -1.59
N GLN A 224 7.49 19.06 -1.14
CA GLN A 224 7.90 20.47 -1.25
C GLN A 224 9.21 20.75 -0.52
N LEU A 225 9.32 20.25 0.71
CA LEU A 225 10.56 20.38 1.51
C LEU A 225 11.72 19.65 0.82
N GLY A 226 11.46 18.47 0.23
CA GLY A 226 12.46 17.68 -0.49
C GLY A 226 13.08 18.46 -1.65
N ILE A 227 12.26 19.16 -2.44
CA ILE A 227 12.74 20.01 -3.54
C ILE A 227 13.67 21.12 -2.99
N ALA A 228 13.26 21.83 -1.93
CA ALA A 228 14.06 22.87 -1.32
C ALA A 228 15.41 22.32 -0.79
N VAL A 229 15.38 21.16 -0.14
CA VAL A 229 16.60 20.48 0.35
C VAL A 229 17.53 20.08 -0.79
N LEU A 230 17.00 19.52 -1.89
CA LEU A 230 17.80 19.15 -3.05
C LEU A 230 18.46 20.37 -3.71
N LEU A 231 17.75 21.47 -3.83
CA LEU A 231 18.31 22.74 -4.34
C LEU A 231 19.44 23.27 -3.44
N PHE A 232 19.22 23.28 -2.12
CA PHE A 232 20.25 23.65 -1.16
C PHE A 232 21.49 22.76 -1.27
N LEU A 233 21.30 21.44 -1.31
CA LEU A 233 22.41 20.49 -1.45
C LEU A 233 23.14 20.64 -2.78
N GLY A 234 22.45 20.99 -3.87
CA GLY A 234 23.05 21.28 -5.17
C GLY A 234 23.99 22.47 -5.10
N VAL A 235 23.55 23.59 -4.50
CA VAL A 235 24.40 24.78 -4.28
C VAL A 235 25.57 24.45 -3.37
N PHE A 236 25.32 23.76 -2.27
CA PHE A 236 26.36 23.34 -1.32
C PHE A 236 27.41 22.44 -1.99
N PHE A 237 26.97 21.51 -2.83
CA PHE A 237 27.87 20.64 -3.61
C PHE A 237 28.82 21.44 -4.51
N VAL A 238 28.31 22.47 -5.22
CA VAL A 238 29.15 23.31 -6.09
C VAL A 238 30.23 24.00 -5.27
N VAL A 239 29.89 24.60 -4.12
CA VAL A 239 30.82 25.26 -3.24
C VAL A 239 31.85 24.28 -2.66
N ALA A 240 31.42 23.15 -2.15
CA ALA A 240 32.28 22.10 -1.60
C ALA A 240 33.22 21.52 -2.67
N TYR A 241 32.72 21.34 -3.89
CA TYR A 241 33.55 20.88 -5.00
C TYR A 241 34.60 21.91 -5.42
N ALA A 242 34.23 23.18 -5.46
CA ALA A 242 35.20 24.29 -5.71
C ALA A 242 36.30 24.35 -4.64
N MET A 243 35.90 24.22 -3.36
CA MET A 243 36.86 24.13 -2.25
C MET A 243 37.77 22.91 -2.42
N LYS A 244 37.22 21.73 -2.68
CA LYS A 244 38.01 20.53 -2.94
C LYS A 244 39.04 20.80 -4.05
N ARG A 245 38.62 21.33 -5.18
CA ARG A 245 39.55 21.64 -6.29
C ARG A 245 40.65 22.62 -5.90
N ALA A 246 40.32 23.64 -5.10
CA ALA A 246 41.29 24.62 -4.61
C ALA A 246 42.34 23.98 -3.70
N PHE A 247 41.94 23.17 -2.71
CA PHE A 247 42.83 22.51 -1.77
C PHE A 247 43.68 21.38 -2.36
N TRP A 248 43.16 20.70 -3.40
CA TRP A 248 43.83 19.53 -4.01
C TRP A 248 44.62 19.91 -5.29
N LYS A 249 44.66 21.18 -5.61
CA LYS A 249 45.33 21.67 -6.86
C LYS A 249 46.82 21.30 -6.94
N ASP A 250 47.51 21.26 -5.82
CA ASP A 250 48.98 21.08 -5.75
C ASP A 250 49.41 19.65 -5.34
N ILE A 251 48.44 18.71 -5.24
CA ILE A 251 48.69 17.32 -4.81
C ILE A 251 48.82 16.33 -5.99
N HIS A 252 48.59 16.78 -7.23
CA HIS A 252 48.71 15.97 -8.45
C HIS A 252 49.75 16.54 -9.40
#